data_a2c2746a81990fc4bf6d4ea5e001c2c3
#
_entry.id   a2c2746a81990fc4bf6d4ea5e001c2c3
#
_cell.length_a   1.000
_cell.length_b   1.000
_cell.length_c   1.000
_cell.angle_alpha   90.00
_cell.angle_beta   90.00
_cell.angle_gamma   90.00
#
_symmetry.space_group_name_H-M   'P 1'
#
loop_
_entity.id
_entity.type
_entity.pdbx_description
1 polymer ?
#
loop_
_entity_poly.entity_id
_entity_poly.type
_entity_poly.pdbx_seq_one_letter_code
_entity_poly.pdbx_strand_id
1 'polypeptide(L)' 'MTLKEFKDQNKLSYKALAKLVGASDATVARRWCLEKSHKDAMIPDRHFMTSIIEATMGQVMPNDFYRD' A
#
# COMPACT_ATOMS: atom_id res chain seq x y z
N MET A 1 3.56 -5.92 8.29
CA MET A 1 2.78 -4.72 8.63
C MET A 1 1.90 -4.32 7.45
N THR A 2 0.86 -3.55 7.70
CA THR A 2 0.04 -3.03 6.60
C THR A 2 0.74 -1.89 5.89
N LEU A 3 0.30 -1.60 4.66
CA LEU A 3 0.87 -0.49 3.91
C LEU A 3 0.63 0.85 4.61
N LYS A 4 -0.53 1.00 5.26
CA LYS A 4 -0.81 2.21 6.05
C LYS A 4 0.17 2.35 7.22
N GLU A 5 0.45 1.26 7.93
CA GLU A 5 1.42 1.28 9.02
C GLU A 5 2.81 1.67 8.52
N PHE A 6 3.22 1.11 7.40
CA PHE A 6 4.50 1.45 6.77
C PHE A 6 4.56 2.95 6.42
N LYS A 7 3.49 3.46 5.79
CA LYS A 7 3.39 4.87 5.43
C LYS A 7 3.52 5.76 6.65
N ASP A 8 2.78 5.43 7.72
CA ASP A 8 2.76 6.25 8.93
C ASP A 8 4.09 6.21 9.66
N GLN A 9 4.73 5.05 9.74
CA GLN A 9 6.04 4.91 10.38
C GLN A 9 7.11 5.73 9.67
N ASN A 10 7.02 5.82 8.35
CA ASN A 10 8.00 6.54 7.54
C ASN A 10 7.57 7.99 7.26
N LYS A 11 6.45 8.41 7.85
CA LYS A 11 5.92 9.78 7.72
C LYS A 11 5.74 10.19 6.26
N LEU A 12 5.22 9.27 5.45
CA LEU A 12 4.98 9.50 4.03
C LEU A 12 3.58 10.06 3.80
N SER A 13 3.47 10.98 2.83
CA SER A 13 2.17 11.34 2.28
C SER A 13 1.72 10.24 1.31
N TYR A 14 0.44 10.24 0.94
CA TYR A 14 -0.03 9.30 -0.08
C TYR A 14 0.68 9.53 -1.41
N LYS A 15 0.99 10.78 -1.73
CA LYS A 15 1.73 11.10 -2.94
C LYS A 15 3.15 10.52 -2.92
N ALA A 16 3.84 10.66 -1.80
CA ALA A 16 5.18 10.10 -1.65
C ALA A 16 5.15 8.58 -1.68
N LEU A 17 4.14 7.98 -1.03
CA LEU A 17 3.96 6.53 -1.05
C LEU A 17 3.71 6.04 -2.48
N ALA A 18 2.85 6.72 -3.23
CA ALA A 18 2.57 6.36 -4.62
C ALA A 18 3.86 6.36 -5.45
N LYS A 19 4.70 7.37 -5.29
CA LYS A 19 5.97 7.42 -5.99
C LYS A 19 6.88 6.26 -5.60
N LEU A 20 6.93 5.95 -4.32
CA LEU A 20 7.80 4.89 -3.81
C LEU A 20 7.43 3.53 -4.38
N VAL A 21 6.15 3.23 -4.47
CA VAL A 21 5.67 1.91 -4.91
C VAL A 21 5.31 1.86 -6.39
N GLY A 22 5.49 2.96 -7.11
CA GLY A 22 5.24 3.01 -8.56
C GLY A 22 3.76 3.14 -8.93
N ALA A 23 2.91 3.60 -8.02
CA ALA A 23 1.50 3.82 -8.32
C ALA A 23 1.33 5.07 -9.20
N SER A 24 0.24 5.09 -9.97
CA SER A 24 -0.01 6.17 -10.92
C SER A 24 -0.33 7.49 -10.23
N ASP A 25 -0.99 7.45 -9.08
CA ASP A 25 -1.32 8.66 -8.32
C ASP A 25 -1.60 8.34 -6.84
N ALA A 26 -1.78 9.41 -6.07
CA ALA A 26 -2.01 9.30 -4.63
C ALA A 26 -3.34 8.60 -4.29
N THR A 27 -4.35 8.72 -5.14
CA THR A 27 -5.65 8.09 -4.92
C THR A 27 -5.52 6.57 -4.91
N VAL A 28 -4.74 6.02 -5.82
CA VAL A 28 -4.51 4.57 -5.87
C VAL A 28 -3.81 4.11 -4.60
N ALA A 29 -2.75 4.80 -4.19
CA ALA A 29 -2.03 4.45 -2.97
C ALA A 29 -2.95 4.54 -1.74
N ARG A 30 -3.80 5.57 -1.68
CA ARG A 30 -4.75 5.73 -0.59
C ARG A 30 -5.71 4.54 -0.51
N ARG A 31 -6.23 4.09 -1.65
CA ARG A 31 -7.16 2.95 -1.69
C ARG A 31 -6.52 1.68 -1.17
N TRP A 32 -5.23 1.49 -1.42
CA TRP A 32 -4.50 0.34 -0.90
C TRP A 32 -4.29 0.42 0.62
N CYS A 33 -4.36 1.61 1.20
CA CYS A 33 -4.18 1.82 2.65
C CYS A 33 -5.49 1.74 3.43
N LEU A 34 -6.64 1.73 2.76
CA LEU A 34 -7.93 1.69 3.43
C LEU A 34 -8.18 0.32 4.05
N GLU A 35 -8.97 0.29 5.12
CA GLU A 35 -9.39 -0.97 5.74
C GLU A 35 -10.16 -1.81 4.72
N LYS A 36 -9.96 -3.10 4.79
CA LYS A 36 -10.58 -4.05 3.86
C LYS A 36 -12.10 -3.89 3.78
N SER A 37 -12.74 -3.51 4.86
CA SER A 37 -14.19 -3.30 4.91
C SER A 37 -14.65 -2.00 4.24
N HIS A 38 -13.74 -1.09 3.93
CA HIS A 38 -14.10 0.17 3.29
C HIS A 38 -14.51 -0.08 1.84
N LYS A 39 -15.59 0.58 1.41
CA LYS A 39 -16.12 0.36 0.05
C LYS A 39 -15.13 0.73 -1.06
N ASP A 40 -14.23 1.65 -0.80
CA ASP A 40 -13.25 2.10 -1.78
C ASP A 40 -11.91 1.37 -1.66
N ALA A 41 -11.78 0.46 -0.70
CA ALA A 41 -10.55 -0.28 -0.51
C ALA A 41 -10.24 -1.15 -1.72
N MET A 42 -8.97 -1.17 -2.11
CA MET A 42 -8.51 -1.97 -3.23
C MET A 42 -7.28 -2.77 -2.80
N ILE A 43 -7.15 -3.95 -3.39
CA ILE A 43 -5.96 -4.77 -3.21
C ILE A 43 -5.10 -4.60 -4.46
N PRO A 44 -3.80 -4.32 -4.30
CA PRO A 44 -2.91 -4.17 -5.46
C PRO A 44 -2.92 -5.43 -6.32
N ASP A 45 -2.82 -5.25 -7.63
CA ASP A 45 -2.66 -6.39 -8.52
C ASP A 45 -1.25 -6.98 -8.36
N ARG A 46 -0.98 -8.05 -9.09
CA ARG A 46 0.28 -8.78 -8.98
C ARG A 46 1.50 -7.89 -9.21
N HIS A 47 1.43 -7.03 -10.21
CA HIS A 47 2.53 -6.14 -10.55
C HIS A 47 2.85 -5.17 -9.42
N PHE A 48 1.82 -4.49 -8.92
CA PHE A 48 2.00 -3.54 -7.82
C PHE A 48 2.33 -4.23 -6.51
N MET A 49 1.81 -5.43 -6.31
CA MET A 49 2.14 -6.20 -5.11
C MET A 49 3.65 -6.46 -5.05
N THR A 50 4.24 -6.86 -6.16
CA THR A 50 5.69 -7.07 -6.25
C THR A 50 6.45 -5.77 -5.95
N SER A 51 6.00 -4.66 -6.54
CA SER A 51 6.63 -3.36 -6.30
C SER A 51 6.57 -2.96 -4.83
N ILE A 52 5.43 -3.20 -4.18
CA ILE A 52 5.26 -2.87 -2.76
C ILE A 52 6.19 -3.72 -1.89
N ILE A 53 6.27 -5.01 -2.16
CA ILE A 53 7.16 -5.89 -1.40
C ILE A 53 8.61 -5.41 -1.51
N GLU A 54 9.05 -5.11 -2.72
CA GLU A 54 10.42 -4.64 -2.96
C GLU A 54 10.67 -3.28 -2.30
N ALA A 55 9.76 -2.33 -2.48
CA ALA A 55 9.92 -0.97 -1.96
C ALA A 55 9.93 -0.94 -0.42
N THR A 56 9.24 -1.88 0.22
CA THR A 56 9.16 -1.96 1.68
C THR A 56 10.15 -2.96 2.26
N MET A 57 10.99 -3.56 1.43
CA MET A 57 11.95 -4.59 1.84
C MET A 57 11.29 -5.75 2.58
N GLY A 58 10.11 -6.15 2.12
CA GLY A 58 9.37 -7.27 2.68
C GLY A 58 8.58 -6.95 3.93
N GLN A 59 8.58 -5.72 4.41
CA GLN A 59 7.81 -5.34 5.59
C GLN A 59 6.30 -5.40 5.34
N VAL A 60 5.89 -5.12 4.10
CA VAL A 60 4.49 -5.24 3.67
C VAL A 60 4.42 -6.42 2.71
N MET A 61 3.61 -7.41 3.07
CA MET A 61 3.47 -8.66 2.33
C MET A 61 2.04 -8.82 1.83
N PRO A 62 1.79 -9.68 0.84
CA PRO A 62 0.44 -9.87 0.32
C PRO A 62 -0.60 -10.17 1.39
N ASN A 63 -0.25 -10.96 2.40
CA ASN A 63 -1.18 -11.30 3.48
C ASN A 63 -1.70 -10.08 4.22
N ASP A 64 -0.92 -8.99 4.25
CA ASP A 64 -1.31 -7.79 4.99
C ASP A 64 -2.50 -7.09 4.35
N PHE A 65 -2.78 -7.36 3.07
CA PHE A 65 -3.95 -6.79 2.38
C PHE A 65 -5.21 -7.60 2.60
N TYR A 66 -5.10 -8.81 3.12
CA TYR A 66 -6.24 -9.71 3.35
C TYR A 66 -6.60 -9.83 4.83
N ARG A 67 -5.90 -9.12 5.71
CA ARG A 67 -6.19 -9.12 7.15
C ARG A 67 -7.32 -8.14 7.44
N ASP A 68 -8.17 -8.56 8.36
CA ASP A 68 -9.26 -7.71 8.83
C ASP A 68 -8.82 -6.79 9.98
#